data_bad6d08cf08e34fb64fe64b13f022330
#
_entry.id   bad6d08cf08e34fb64fe64b13f022330
#
_cell.length_a   1.000
_cell.length_b   1.000
_cell.length_c   1.000
_cell.angle_alpha   90.00
_cell.angle_beta   90.00
_cell.angle_gamma   90.00
#
_symmetry.space_group_name_H-M   'P 1'
#
loop_
_entity.id
_entity.type
_entity.pdbx_description
1 polymer ?
#
loop_
_entity_poly.entity_id
_entity_poly.type
_entity_poly.pdbx_seq_one_letter_code
_entity_poly.pdbx_strand_id
1 'polypeptide(L)'
;LLKITNKIKVINSYSVKMPKTLSNKMVELSKTKKNLFLYPTKELREADEEFTFETVNVVKKLLKKSKLRNSDIHALGSHGQTIQHRPFSKKPYSLQIGNPKIISNLTGITTIGNFRQTNIKNGGSGAPLTPSFHNFFLRDKTKNRAIINIGGITNITLLLKNKKTIGWDTGPGN
;
A
#
# COMPACT_ATOMS: atom_id res chain seq x y z
N LEU A 1 -13.59 -3.25 -0.26
CA LEU A 1 -14.22 -3.51 1.02
C LEU A 1 -14.21 -5.01 1.31
N LEU A 2 -13.62 -5.39 2.43
CA LEU A 2 -13.44 -6.79 2.81
C LEU A 2 -14.11 -7.07 4.16
N LYS A 3 -14.71 -8.23 4.31
CA LYS A 3 -15.03 -8.83 5.60
C LYS A 3 -13.97 -9.89 5.89
N ILE A 4 -13.25 -9.73 6.99
CA ILE A 4 -12.15 -10.61 7.40
C ILE A 4 -12.62 -11.36 8.66
N THR A 5 -12.68 -12.66 8.53
CA THR A 5 -12.92 -13.62 9.63
C THR A 5 -11.86 -14.73 9.48
N ASN A 6 -12.19 -15.98 9.68
CA ASN A 6 -11.32 -17.11 9.27
C ASN A 6 -11.17 -17.23 7.74
N LYS A 7 -12.00 -16.48 6.99
CA LYS A 7 -11.94 -16.37 5.52
C LYS A 7 -12.11 -14.91 5.12
N ILE A 8 -11.51 -14.53 3.97
CA ILE A 8 -11.73 -13.22 3.37
C ILE A 8 -12.95 -13.30 2.46
N LYS A 9 -13.90 -12.38 2.65
CA LYS A 9 -15.00 -12.16 1.73
C LYS A 9 -14.88 -10.74 1.13
N VAL A 10 -14.80 -10.64 -0.18
CA VAL A 10 -14.92 -9.36 -0.89
C VAL A 10 -16.40 -8.96 -0.88
N ILE A 11 -16.71 -7.86 -0.22
CA ILE A 11 -18.08 -7.31 -0.15
C ILE A 11 -18.34 -6.46 -1.39
N ASN A 12 -17.43 -5.54 -1.68
CA ASN A 12 -17.56 -4.65 -2.84
C ASN A 12 -16.18 -4.08 -3.22
N SER A 13 -16.11 -3.55 -4.44
CA SER A 13 -14.94 -2.83 -4.94
C SER A 13 -15.39 -1.57 -5.68
N TYR A 14 -14.52 -0.58 -5.70
CA TYR A 14 -14.70 0.65 -6.46
C TYR A 14 -13.34 1.14 -6.93
N SER A 15 -13.26 1.55 -8.17
CA SER A 15 -12.04 2.10 -8.76
C SER A 15 -12.37 3.34 -9.58
N VAL A 16 -11.43 4.27 -9.62
CA VAL A 16 -11.48 5.47 -10.43
C VAL A 16 -10.19 5.60 -11.20
N LYS A 17 -10.27 6.24 -12.36
CA LYS A 17 -9.05 6.60 -13.09
C LYS A 17 -8.36 7.75 -12.37
N MET A 18 -7.06 7.62 -12.16
CA MET A 18 -6.23 8.70 -11.60
C MET A 18 -6.28 9.93 -12.51
N PRO A 19 -6.48 11.15 -11.98
CA PRO A 19 -6.34 12.37 -12.76
C PRO A 19 -4.97 12.42 -13.46
N LYS A 20 -4.96 12.73 -14.75
CA LYS A 20 -3.73 12.72 -15.55
C LYS A 20 -2.69 13.72 -15.02
N THR A 21 -3.15 14.88 -14.56
CA THR A 21 -2.31 15.91 -13.93
C THR A 21 -1.59 15.38 -12.70
N LEU A 22 -2.32 14.73 -11.78
CA LEU A 22 -1.76 14.12 -10.58
C LEU A 22 -0.79 12.98 -10.93
N SER A 23 -1.18 12.11 -11.87
CA SER A 23 -0.31 11.02 -12.35
C SER A 23 1.02 11.55 -12.89
N ASN A 24 1.00 12.60 -13.71
CA ASN A 24 2.20 13.23 -14.25
C ASN A 24 3.07 13.84 -13.13
N LYS A 25 2.48 14.57 -12.17
CA LYS A 25 3.20 15.09 -11.00
C LYS A 25 3.93 13.97 -10.24
N MET A 26 3.25 12.85 -9.98
CA MET A 26 3.85 11.71 -9.26
C MET A 26 5.02 11.10 -10.02
N VAL A 27 4.90 10.96 -11.35
CA VAL A 27 5.99 10.47 -12.20
C VAL A 27 7.20 11.40 -12.12
N GLU A 28 7.02 12.72 -12.24
CA GLU A 28 8.14 13.67 -12.15
C GLU A 28 8.78 13.66 -10.75
N LEU A 29 7.99 13.63 -9.69
CA LEU A 29 8.49 13.50 -8.31
C LEU A 29 9.30 12.21 -8.10
N SER A 30 8.90 11.10 -8.73
CA SER A 30 9.62 9.83 -8.61
C SER A 30 10.98 9.81 -9.30
N LYS A 31 11.17 10.62 -10.34
CA LYS A 31 12.43 10.72 -11.09
C LYS A 31 13.50 11.53 -10.36
N THR A 32 13.13 12.40 -9.43
CA THR A 32 14.10 13.25 -8.74
C THR A 32 15.08 12.45 -7.89
N LYS A 33 16.37 12.84 -7.95
CA LYS A 33 17.43 12.27 -7.10
C LYS A 33 17.41 12.88 -5.69
N LYS A 34 16.77 14.05 -5.52
CA LYS A 34 16.65 14.73 -4.22
C LYS A 34 15.89 13.83 -3.23
N ASN A 35 16.33 13.78 -1.99
CA ASN A 35 15.64 13.06 -0.93
C ASN A 35 14.40 13.86 -0.48
N LEU A 36 13.25 13.53 -1.03
CA LEU A 36 11.98 14.20 -0.74
C LEU A 36 11.43 13.85 0.66
N PHE A 37 11.89 12.76 1.26
CA PHE A 37 11.50 12.38 2.61
C PHE A 37 12.09 13.33 3.67
N LEU A 38 13.34 13.73 3.49
CA LEU A 38 14.00 14.69 4.39
C LEU A 38 13.74 16.15 4.01
N TYR A 39 13.59 16.43 2.71
CA TYR A 39 13.44 17.77 2.15
C TYR A 39 12.23 17.83 1.22
N PRO A 40 11.00 17.82 1.81
CA PRO A 40 9.78 17.84 1.01
C PRO A 40 9.63 19.16 0.26
N THR A 41 9.28 19.07 -1.02
CA THR A 41 9.02 20.25 -1.87
C THR A 41 7.55 20.66 -1.80
N LYS A 42 7.24 21.84 -2.36
CA LYS A 42 5.87 22.33 -2.49
C LYS A 42 5.04 21.39 -3.36
N GLU A 43 5.59 20.96 -4.48
CA GLU A 43 4.95 20.03 -5.43
C GLU A 43 4.62 18.68 -4.79
N LEU A 44 5.50 18.18 -3.89
CA LEU A 44 5.22 16.95 -3.15
C LEU A 44 4.03 17.14 -2.20
N ARG A 45 3.96 18.25 -1.49
CA ARG A 45 2.84 18.54 -0.57
C ARG A 45 1.52 18.69 -1.31
N GLU A 46 1.51 19.39 -2.46
CA GLU A 46 0.33 19.52 -3.32
C GLU A 46 -0.13 18.15 -3.86
N ALA A 47 0.80 17.31 -4.31
CA ALA A 47 0.49 15.96 -4.78
C ALA A 47 -0.05 15.07 -3.65
N ASP A 48 0.51 15.18 -2.44
CA ASP A 48 0.04 14.42 -1.27
C ASP A 48 -1.38 14.84 -0.89
N GLU A 49 -1.66 16.14 -0.87
CA GLU A 49 -2.98 16.68 -0.59
C GLU A 49 -4.01 16.21 -1.63
N GLU A 50 -3.72 16.41 -2.92
CA GLU A 50 -4.59 16.01 -4.03
C GLU A 50 -4.88 14.50 -3.98
N PHE A 51 -3.85 13.66 -3.83
CA PHE A 51 -4.02 12.21 -3.72
C PHE A 51 -4.81 11.80 -2.48
N THR A 52 -4.61 12.48 -1.36
CA THR A 52 -5.34 12.25 -0.11
C THR A 52 -6.83 12.52 -0.28
N PHE A 53 -7.20 13.65 -0.90
CA PHE A 53 -8.60 13.98 -1.16
C PHE A 53 -9.25 13.02 -2.17
N GLU A 54 -8.55 12.62 -3.22
CA GLU A 54 -9.05 11.59 -4.14
C GLU A 54 -9.30 10.26 -3.41
N THR A 55 -8.40 9.87 -2.50
CA THR A 55 -8.59 8.67 -1.66
C THR A 55 -9.85 8.78 -0.80
N VAL A 56 -10.07 9.91 -0.15
CA VAL A 56 -11.29 10.16 0.64
C VAL A 56 -12.55 10.06 -0.23
N ASN A 57 -12.53 10.65 -1.42
CA ASN A 57 -13.65 10.60 -2.37
C ASN A 57 -13.97 9.15 -2.78
N VAL A 58 -12.94 8.35 -3.05
CA VAL A 58 -13.09 6.93 -3.40
C VAL A 58 -13.70 6.15 -2.24
N VAL A 59 -13.24 6.38 -1.01
CA VAL A 59 -13.79 5.74 0.20
C VAL A 59 -15.27 6.07 0.35
N LYS A 60 -15.65 7.35 0.27
CA LYS A 60 -17.05 7.79 0.39
C LYS A 60 -17.94 7.15 -0.70
N LYS A 61 -17.46 7.10 -1.94
CA LYS A 61 -18.18 6.47 -3.06
C LYS A 61 -18.32 4.95 -2.86
N LEU A 62 -17.28 4.27 -2.35
CA LEU A 62 -17.34 2.84 -2.03
C LEU A 62 -18.36 2.55 -0.93
N LEU A 63 -18.38 3.34 0.14
CA LEU A 63 -19.36 3.21 1.22
C LEU A 63 -20.80 3.40 0.70
N LYS A 64 -21.03 4.47 -0.08
CA LYS A 64 -22.34 4.72 -0.71
C LYS A 64 -22.78 3.55 -1.60
N LYS A 65 -21.89 3.05 -2.46
CA LYS A 65 -22.15 1.89 -3.33
C LYS A 65 -22.47 0.63 -2.53
N SER A 66 -21.85 0.48 -1.37
CA SER A 66 -22.02 -0.69 -0.50
C SER A 66 -23.20 -0.55 0.48
N LYS A 67 -23.87 0.61 0.50
CA LYS A 67 -24.94 0.95 1.45
C LYS A 67 -24.50 0.80 2.92
N LEU A 68 -23.24 1.20 3.19
CA LEU A 68 -22.63 1.13 4.52
C LEU A 68 -22.30 2.54 5.03
N ARG A 69 -22.33 2.72 6.34
CA ARG A 69 -21.89 3.92 7.05
C ARG A 69 -20.42 3.78 7.43
N ASN A 70 -19.75 4.88 7.74
CA ASN A 70 -18.38 4.87 8.27
C ASN A 70 -18.28 4.05 9.58
N SER A 71 -19.31 4.10 10.46
CA SER A 71 -19.39 3.33 11.70
C SER A 71 -19.42 1.81 11.49
N ASP A 72 -19.77 1.34 10.31
CA ASP A 72 -19.81 -0.08 9.98
C ASP A 72 -18.41 -0.62 9.59
N ILE A 73 -17.40 0.27 9.53
CA ILE A 73 -16.03 -0.05 9.10
C ILE A 73 -15.07 0.03 10.29
N HIS A 74 -14.42 -1.07 10.61
CA HIS A 74 -13.43 -1.12 11.70
C HIS A 74 -12.19 -0.30 11.41
N ALA A 75 -11.65 -0.41 10.19
CA ALA A 75 -10.47 0.35 9.77
C ALA A 75 -10.30 0.38 8.25
N LEU A 76 -9.56 1.38 7.79
CA LEU A 76 -9.01 1.49 6.44
C LEU A 76 -7.53 1.14 6.47
N GLY A 77 -7.08 0.26 5.57
CA GLY A 77 -5.66 0.12 5.26
C GLY A 77 -5.33 1.00 4.04
N SER A 78 -4.53 2.03 4.22
CA SER A 78 -4.09 2.91 3.13
C SER A 78 -2.61 2.73 2.87
N HIS A 79 -2.26 2.11 1.74
CA HIS A 79 -0.87 2.01 1.30
C HIS A 79 -0.33 3.36 0.83
N GLY A 80 -1.20 4.23 0.32
CA GLY A 80 -0.79 5.43 -0.39
C GLY A 80 -0.15 5.11 -1.75
N GLN A 81 0.46 6.11 -2.37
CA GLN A 81 1.22 5.96 -3.61
C GLN A 81 2.71 6.21 -3.36
N THR A 82 3.53 5.24 -3.73
CA THR A 82 4.99 5.34 -3.54
C THR A 82 5.58 6.37 -4.51
N ILE A 83 6.29 7.34 -3.96
CA ILE A 83 7.06 8.34 -4.71
C ILE A 83 8.52 7.97 -4.74
N GLN A 84 9.10 7.61 -3.59
CA GLN A 84 10.49 7.17 -3.50
C GLN A 84 10.62 5.97 -2.59
N HIS A 85 11.48 5.02 -2.98
CA HIS A 85 11.82 3.86 -2.19
C HIS A 85 13.33 3.67 -2.22
N ARG A 86 13.99 3.86 -1.06
CA ARG A 86 15.46 3.84 -0.91
C ARG A 86 15.85 3.05 0.34
N PRO A 87 15.52 1.73 0.41
CA PRO A 87 15.72 0.93 1.63
C PRO A 87 17.19 0.66 1.94
N PHE A 88 18.08 0.76 0.94
CA PHE A 88 19.51 0.48 1.09
C PHE A 88 20.39 1.74 1.05
N SER A 89 19.80 2.92 1.21
CA SER A 89 20.55 4.17 1.31
C SER A 89 21.16 4.33 2.71
N LYS A 90 22.13 5.25 2.87
CA LYS A 90 22.72 5.59 4.17
C LYS A 90 21.67 5.96 5.24
N LYS A 91 20.54 6.52 4.84
CA LYS A 91 19.36 6.78 5.67
C LYS A 91 18.16 6.11 4.99
N PRO A 92 17.86 4.85 5.31
CA PRO A 92 16.82 4.08 4.64
C PRO A 92 15.44 4.72 4.79
N TYR A 93 14.68 4.80 3.69
CA TYR A 93 13.32 5.31 3.72
C TYR A 93 12.45 4.80 2.56
N SER A 94 11.16 4.92 2.76
CA SER A 94 10.16 4.78 1.70
C SER A 94 9.11 5.86 1.88
N LEU A 95 8.93 6.70 0.87
CA LEU A 95 8.00 7.81 0.87
C LEU A 95 6.77 7.46 0.07
N GLN A 96 5.63 7.43 0.73
CA GLN A 96 4.31 7.35 0.11
C GLN A 96 3.56 8.67 0.37
N ILE A 97 2.78 9.11 -0.62
CA ILE A 97 1.75 10.14 -0.47
C ILE A 97 0.40 9.49 -0.18
N GLY A 98 -0.54 10.25 0.36
CA GLY A 98 -1.82 9.77 0.86
C GLY A 98 -1.82 9.74 2.39
N ASN A 99 -2.00 10.92 3.01
CA ASN A 99 -1.88 11.12 4.46
C ASN A 99 -2.96 10.35 5.24
N PRO A 100 -2.61 9.29 6.00
CA PRO A 100 -3.62 8.47 6.68
C PRO A 100 -4.36 9.23 7.80
N LYS A 101 -3.74 10.24 8.41
CA LYS A 101 -4.38 11.07 9.44
C LYS A 101 -5.49 11.93 8.83
N ILE A 102 -5.24 12.55 7.69
CA ILE A 102 -6.24 13.36 6.97
C ILE A 102 -7.36 12.45 6.47
N ILE A 103 -7.04 11.28 5.89
CA ILE A 103 -8.03 10.29 5.47
C ILE A 103 -8.91 9.89 6.64
N SER A 104 -8.33 9.58 7.80
CA SER A 104 -9.08 9.22 9.02
C SER A 104 -10.02 10.34 9.45
N ASN A 105 -9.52 11.57 9.52
CA ASN A 105 -10.32 12.73 9.95
C ASN A 105 -11.50 13.02 9.01
N LEU A 106 -11.28 12.94 7.69
CA LEU A 106 -12.30 13.27 6.69
C LEU A 106 -13.31 12.15 6.41
N THR A 107 -12.95 10.90 6.75
CA THR A 107 -13.85 9.75 6.59
C THR A 107 -14.53 9.34 7.89
N GLY A 108 -13.98 9.75 9.04
CA GLY A 108 -14.40 9.26 10.36
C GLY A 108 -14.07 7.79 10.61
N ILE A 109 -13.12 7.22 9.84
CA ILE A 109 -12.73 5.81 9.94
C ILE A 109 -11.27 5.73 10.34
N THR A 110 -10.93 4.95 11.36
CA THR A 110 -9.54 4.67 11.72
C THR A 110 -8.75 4.25 10.48
N THR A 111 -7.69 4.97 10.14
CA THR A 111 -6.88 4.70 8.95
C THR A 111 -5.46 4.28 9.35
N ILE A 112 -5.04 3.13 8.88
CA ILE A 112 -3.70 2.57 9.10
C ILE A 112 -2.92 2.74 7.80
N GLY A 113 -1.73 3.34 7.90
CA GLY A 113 -0.86 3.63 6.75
C GLY A 113 0.61 3.48 7.09
N ASN A 114 1.49 4.03 6.24
CA ASN A 114 2.95 4.03 6.43
C ASN A 114 3.60 2.63 6.55
N PHE A 115 2.98 1.61 5.97
CA PHE A 115 3.41 0.21 6.12
C PHE A 115 4.88 -0.01 5.76
N ARG A 116 5.35 0.57 4.63
CA ARG A 116 6.73 0.41 4.15
C ARG A 116 7.73 1.09 5.07
N GLN A 117 7.47 2.33 5.47
CA GLN A 117 8.35 3.08 6.36
C GLN A 117 8.41 2.43 7.74
N THR A 118 7.30 1.90 8.26
CA THR A 118 7.27 1.16 9.51
C THR A 118 8.09 -0.12 9.42
N ASN A 119 8.00 -0.86 8.32
CA ASN A 119 8.82 -2.06 8.11
C ASN A 119 10.31 -1.73 8.06
N ILE A 120 10.71 -0.65 7.35
CA ILE A 120 12.11 -0.19 7.30
C ILE A 120 12.62 0.21 8.69
N LYS A 121 11.83 0.94 9.48
CA LYS A 121 12.20 1.31 10.87
C LYS A 121 12.43 0.09 11.76
N ASN A 122 11.78 -1.02 11.47
CA ASN A 122 11.93 -2.29 12.16
C ASN A 122 12.97 -3.24 11.52
N GLY A 123 13.87 -2.71 10.68
CA GLY A 123 14.97 -3.47 10.09
C GLY A 123 14.62 -4.23 8.82
N GLY A 124 13.42 -4.07 8.27
CA GLY A 124 13.04 -4.65 6.98
C GLY A 124 13.41 -3.77 5.79
N SER A 125 13.16 -4.27 4.58
CA SER A 125 13.38 -3.56 3.31
C SER A 125 12.19 -2.70 2.86
N GLY A 126 11.03 -2.79 3.53
CA GLY A 126 9.80 -2.10 3.13
C GLY A 126 9.11 -2.68 1.89
N ALA A 127 9.70 -3.67 1.24
CA ALA A 127 9.15 -4.40 0.11
C ALA A 127 9.85 -5.77 -0.05
N PRO A 128 9.14 -6.81 -0.54
CA PRO A 128 7.68 -6.86 -0.68
C PRO A 128 6.98 -6.99 0.68
N LEU A 129 5.76 -6.48 0.82
CA LEU A 129 4.94 -6.61 2.05
C LEU A 129 3.92 -7.76 1.97
N THR A 130 3.65 -8.26 0.77
CA THR A 130 2.69 -9.34 0.50
C THR A 130 3.02 -10.70 1.15
N PRO A 131 4.29 -11.06 1.46
CA PRO A 131 4.59 -12.35 2.08
C PRO A 131 3.83 -12.61 3.39
N SER A 132 3.62 -11.59 4.23
CA SER A 132 2.85 -11.73 5.46
C SER A 132 1.39 -12.07 5.20
N PHE A 133 0.77 -11.42 4.21
CA PHE A 133 -0.59 -11.72 3.77
C PHE A 133 -0.68 -13.13 3.17
N HIS A 134 0.25 -13.50 2.29
CA HIS A 134 0.31 -14.82 1.70
C HIS A 134 0.46 -15.91 2.77
N ASN A 135 1.31 -15.66 3.77
CA ASN A 135 1.47 -16.58 4.90
C ASN A 135 0.17 -16.79 5.67
N PHE A 136 -0.57 -15.72 5.95
CA PHE A 136 -1.78 -15.82 6.75
C PHE A 136 -2.92 -16.53 6.00
N PHE A 137 -3.09 -16.25 4.71
CA PHE A 137 -4.27 -16.72 3.95
C PHE A 137 -4.01 -17.89 3.02
N LEU A 138 -2.77 -18.07 2.57
CA LEU A 138 -2.45 -19.02 1.50
C LEU A 138 -1.52 -20.14 1.95
N ARG A 139 -1.02 -20.12 3.19
CA ARG A 139 -0.21 -21.20 3.73
C ARG A 139 -1.05 -22.47 3.84
N ASP A 140 -0.43 -23.60 3.46
CA ASP A 140 -1.01 -24.91 3.61
C ASP A 140 -0.18 -25.74 4.62
N LYS A 141 -0.86 -26.54 5.44
CA LYS A 141 -0.17 -27.39 6.42
C LYS A 141 0.52 -28.61 5.81
N THR A 142 0.05 -29.03 4.66
CA THR A 142 0.50 -30.27 4.00
C THR A 142 1.30 -30.04 2.73
N LYS A 143 1.10 -28.88 2.05
CA LYS A 143 1.70 -28.57 0.75
C LYS A 143 2.66 -27.38 0.83
N ASN A 144 3.75 -27.43 0.08
CA ASN A 144 4.56 -26.27 -0.24
C ASN A 144 3.86 -25.44 -1.32
N ARG A 145 3.87 -24.12 -1.18
CA ARG A 145 3.32 -23.22 -2.18
C ARG A 145 4.33 -22.15 -2.54
N ALA A 146 4.36 -21.76 -3.80
CA ALA A 146 5.02 -20.58 -4.32
C ALA A 146 3.94 -19.64 -4.88
N ILE A 147 3.91 -18.41 -4.40
CA ILE A 147 3.01 -17.37 -4.88
C ILE A 147 3.84 -16.40 -5.69
N ILE A 148 3.51 -16.25 -6.96
CA ILE A 148 4.20 -15.36 -7.89
C ILE A 148 3.26 -14.20 -8.22
N ASN A 149 3.75 -12.97 -8.06
CA ASN A 149 3.07 -11.76 -8.45
C ASN A 149 3.88 -11.09 -9.56
N ILE A 150 3.25 -10.95 -10.74
CA ILE A 150 3.86 -10.35 -11.93
C ILE A 150 3.24 -8.98 -12.14
N GLY A 151 4.02 -7.93 -11.85
CA GLY A 151 3.69 -6.53 -12.10
C GLY A 151 4.87 -5.89 -12.84
N GLY A 152 5.09 -4.59 -12.71
CA GLY A 152 6.31 -3.94 -13.24
C GLY A 152 7.58 -4.57 -12.68
N ILE A 153 7.55 -5.00 -11.42
CA ILE A 153 8.54 -5.87 -10.79
C ILE A 153 7.83 -7.16 -10.38
N THR A 154 8.41 -8.29 -10.76
CA THR A 154 7.95 -9.63 -10.33
C THR A 154 8.51 -9.93 -8.96
N ASN A 155 7.66 -10.47 -8.07
CA ASN A 155 8.10 -10.98 -6.78
C ASN A 155 7.53 -12.37 -6.50
N ILE A 156 8.23 -13.12 -5.65
CA ILE A 156 7.84 -14.46 -5.24
C ILE A 156 7.72 -14.54 -3.73
N THR A 157 6.79 -15.34 -3.26
CA THR A 157 6.68 -15.73 -1.85
C THR A 157 6.69 -17.25 -1.76
N LEU A 158 7.61 -17.80 -0.97
CA LEU A 158 7.67 -19.22 -0.67
C LEU A 158 7.01 -19.51 0.68
N LEU A 159 6.00 -20.34 0.65
CA LEU A 159 5.26 -20.86 1.81
C LEU A 159 5.60 -22.34 2.00
N LEU A 160 6.80 -22.59 2.46
CA LEU A 160 7.29 -23.96 2.66
C LEU A 160 6.73 -24.53 3.97
N LYS A 161 6.34 -25.81 3.93
CA LYS A 161 5.87 -26.54 5.11
C LYS A 161 6.89 -26.45 6.25
N ASN A 162 6.44 -26.11 7.45
CA ASN A 162 7.25 -26.03 8.67
C ASN A 162 8.47 -25.10 8.60
N LYS A 163 8.51 -24.15 7.63
CA LYS A 163 9.59 -23.15 7.50
C LYS A 163 9.04 -21.73 7.56
N LYS A 164 9.92 -20.78 7.86
CA LYS A 164 9.59 -19.36 7.78
C LYS A 164 9.21 -18.98 6.35
N THR A 165 8.26 -18.06 6.21
CA THR A 165 7.92 -17.47 4.93
C THR A 165 9.07 -16.62 4.43
N ILE A 166 9.41 -16.77 3.17
CA ILE A 166 10.45 -16.00 2.49
C ILE A 166 9.81 -15.34 1.26
N GLY A 167 10.13 -14.08 1.02
CA GLY A 167 9.69 -13.39 -0.18
C GLY A 167 10.68 -12.33 -0.63
N TRP A 168 10.85 -12.18 -1.95
CA TRP A 168 11.77 -11.23 -2.56
C TRP A 168 11.35 -10.86 -3.97
N ASP A 169 11.91 -9.75 -4.47
CA ASP A 169 11.76 -9.33 -5.86
C ASP A 169 12.69 -10.15 -6.74
N THR A 170 12.19 -10.66 -7.88
CA THR A 170 12.93 -11.54 -8.78
C THR A 170 13.47 -10.81 -10.01
N GLY A 171 12.83 -9.73 -10.45
CA GLY A 171 13.25 -8.96 -11.61
C GLY A 171 12.09 -8.23 -12.30
N PRO A 172 12.31 -7.69 -13.51
CA PRO A 172 11.25 -7.09 -14.32
C PRO A 172 10.12 -8.07 -14.58
N GLY A 173 8.88 -7.57 -14.59
CA GLY A 173 7.69 -8.35 -14.87
C GLY A 173 7.11 -8.05 -16.25
N ASN A 174 6.15 -7.12 -16.33
CA ASN A 174 5.47 -6.71 -17.57
C ASN A 174 5.80 -5.28 -17.97
#